data_a1dff8c6460b5ef6c6dcb4ed3baf9b3b
#
_entry.id   a1dff8c6460b5ef6c6dcb4ed3baf9b3b
#
_cell.length_a   1.000
_cell.length_b   1.000
_cell.length_c   1.000
_cell.angle_alpha   90.00
_cell.angle_beta   90.00
_cell.angle_gamma   90.00
#
_symmetry.space_group_name_H-M   'P 1'
#
loop_
_entity.id
_entity.type
_entity.pdbx_description
1 polymer ?
#
loop_
_entity_poly.entity_id
_entity_poly.type
_entity_poly.pdbx_seq_one_letter_code
_entity_poly.pdbx_strand_id
1 'polypeptide(L)'
;ALKRATPQGLKYDVVIHDGAPNVGGNFAKESYTQAALTLDSLRLATEFLGPGGWFVTKVFRSVEYHALLYACQQLFKKVESTKPVASRGTSAEIYVVCSGYLAPTKIDPRLLDAKHLFADTEAEAQLVDVTKDGKRKRNRSGYEDGVSTLYKECAAEDFIMNDKPGEMLGSHHTFILDGKVSARTDDAFFLASESQ
;
A
#
# COMPACT_ATOMS: atom_id res chain seq x y z
N ALA A 1 -12.04 -28.95 5.45
CA ALA A 1 -11.95 -28.99 6.90
C ALA A 1 -13.14 -28.28 7.56
N LEU A 2 -13.41 -26.99 7.28
CA LEU A 2 -14.50 -26.20 7.89
C LEU A 2 -15.88 -26.85 7.76
N LYS A 3 -16.26 -27.31 6.55
CA LYS A 3 -17.56 -27.99 6.34
C LYS A 3 -17.74 -29.27 7.18
N ARG A 4 -16.66 -29.92 7.60
CA ARG A 4 -16.72 -31.13 8.47
C ARG A 4 -16.80 -30.74 9.96
N ALA A 5 -16.28 -29.57 10.32
CA ALA A 5 -16.27 -29.12 11.71
C ALA A 5 -17.54 -28.34 12.09
N THR A 6 -18.27 -27.81 11.09
CA THR A 6 -19.51 -27.05 11.32
C THR A 6 -20.70 -27.99 11.26
N PRO A 7 -21.54 -28.05 12.34
CA PRO A 7 -22.80 -28.78 12.30
C PRO A 7 -23.68 -28.34 11.13
N GLN A 8 -24.40 -29.28 10.52
CA GLN A 8 -25.29 -28.97 9.39
C GLN A 8 -26.32 -27.93 9.81
N GLY A 9 -26.44 -26.87 8.99
CA GLY A 9 -27.41 -25.79 9.21
C GLY A 9 -26.96 -24.68 10.17
N LEU A 10 -25.81 -24.82 10.85
CA LEU A 10 -25.27 -23.73 11.67
C LEU A 10 -24.72 -22.60 10.79
N LYS A 11 -25.14 -21.39 11.11
CA LYS A 11 -24.62 -20.14 10.53
C LYS A 11 -23.90 -19.35 11.60
N TYR A 12 -22.92 -18.57 11.18
CA TYR A 12 -22.14 -17.72 12.06
C TYR A 12 -22.59 -16.27 11.93
N ASP A 13 -22.46 -15.52 13.02
CA ASP A 13 -22.75 -14.09 13.03
C ASP A 13 -21.59 -13.26 12.49
N VAL A 14 -20.36 -13.77 12.62
CA VAL A 14 -19.13 -13.07 12.22
C VAL A 14 -18.15 -14.03 11.56
N VAL A 15 -17.56 -13.62 10.45
CA VAL A 15 -16.39 -14.25 9.82
C VAL A 15 -15.27 -13.23 9.75
N ILE A 16 -14.09 -13.61 10.24
CA ILE A 16 -12.90 -12.75 10.24
C ILE A 16 -11.80 -13.42 9.41
N HIS A 17 -11.14 -12.63 8.56
CA HIS A 17 -10.04 -13.08 7.73
C HIS A 17 -8.84 -12.15 7.88
N ASP A 18 -7.68 -12.70 8.24
CA ASP A 18 -6.39 -12.01 8.32
C ASP A 18 -5.29 -12.75 7.56
N GLY A 19 -5.66 -13.52 6.53
CA GLY A 19 -4.71 -14.23 5.69
C GLY A 19 -3.83 -13.29 4.88
N ALA A 20 -2.56 -13.65 4.72
CA ALA A 20 -1.62 -12.97 3.86
C ALA A 20 -0.84 -14.00 3.04
N PRO A 21 -0.43 -13.68 1.80
CA PRO A 21 0.47 -14.52 1.04
C PRO A 21 1.87 -14.54 1.67
N ASN A 22 2.67 -15.55 1.35
CA ASN A 22 4.09 -15.54 1.69
C ASN A 22 4.78 -14.38 0.95
N VAL A 23 5.38 -13.46 1.72
CA VAL A 23 6.03 -12.23 1.24
C VAL A 23 7.47 -12.54 0.84
N GLY A 24 7.97 -11.96 -0.21
CA GLY A 24 9.38 -12.12 -0.61
C GLY A 24 9.67 -11.82 -2.08
N GLY A 25 8.81 -11.05 -2.76
CA GLY A 25 9.00 -10.78 -4.17
C GLY A 25 8.50 -9.42 -4.63
N ASN A 26 7.70 -9.41 -5.67
CA ASN A 26 7.15 -8.21 -6.28
C ASN A 26 5.83 -7.81 -5.59
N PHE A 27 5.75 -6.58 -5.08
CA PHE A 27 4.57 -6.02 -4.40
C PHE A 27 3.28 -6.16 -5.24
N ALA A 28 3.34 -5.96 -6.56
CA ALA A 28 2.16 -6.09 -7.41
C ALA A 28 1.62 -7.54 -7.43
N LYS A 29 2.50 -8.54 -7.46
CA LYS A 29 2.11 -9.95 -7.38
C LYS A 29 1.57 -10.32 -6.01
N GLU A 30 2.17 -9.79 -4.97
CA GLU A 30 1.74 -10.01 -3.59
C GLU A 30 0.38 -9.40 -3.32
N SER A 31 0.12 -8.17 -3.80
CA SER A 31 -1.16 -7.49 -3.63
C SER A 31 -2.28 -8.18 -4.39
N TYR A 32 -2.03 -8.65 -5.62
CA TYR A 32 -3.00 -9.46 -6.36
C TYR A 32 -3.32 -10.78 -5.63
N THR A 33 -2.28 -11.48 -5.13
CA THR A 33 -2.48 -12.73 -4.38
C THR A 33 -3.27 -12.48 -3.10
N GLN A 34 -3.00 -11.38 -2.40
CA GLN A 34 -3.76 -10.97 -1.22
C GLN A 34 -5.23 -10.68 -1.57
N ALA A 35 -5.48 -9.97 -2.67
CA ALA A 35 -6.83 -9.69 -3.15
C ALA A 35 -7.58 -10.98 -3.49
N ALA A 36 -6.93 -11.94 -4.15
CA ALA A 36 -7.51 -13.25 -4.46
C ALA A 36 -7.84 -14.05 -3.19
N LEU A 37 -6.94 -14.07 -2.19
CA LEU A 37 -7.21 -14.70 -0.89
C LEU A 37 -8.40 -14.05 -0.17
N THR A 38 -8.50 -12.73 -0.24
CA THR A 38 -9.63 -11.99 0.34
C THR A 38 -10.94 -12.38 -0.35
N LEU A 39 -10.93 -12.49 -1.68
CA LEU A 39 -12.10 -12.91 -2.43
C LEU A 39 -12.52 -14.36 -2.13
N ASP A 40 -11.54 -15.26 -1.98
CA ASP A 40 -11.80 -16.65 -1.55
C ASP A 40 -12.39 -16.69 -0.13
N SER A 41 -11.90 -15.85 0.78
CA SER A 41 -12.46 -15.74 2.12
C SER A 41 -13.88 -15.16 2.11
N LEU A 42 -14.17 -14.19 1.24
CA LEU A 42 -15.52 -13.66 1.04
C LEU A 42 -16.46 -14.76 0.52
N ARG A 43 -16.01 -15.57 -0.44
CA ARG A 43 -16.76 -16.72 -0.93
C ARG A 43 -17.09 -17.71 0.19
N LEU A 44 -16.11 -18.04 1.03
CA LEU A 44 -16.36 -18.86 2.23
C LEU A 44 -17.35 -18.19 3.18
N ALA A 45 -17.22 -16.88 3.41
CA ALA A 45 -18.13 -16.14 4.27
C ALA A 45 -19.59 -16.24 3.79
N THR A 46 -19.84 -16.17 2.49
CA THR A 46 -21.21 -16.32 1.95
C THR A 46 -21.82 -17.71 2.20
N GLU A 47 -21.00 -18.74 2.36
CA GLU A 47 -21.48 -20.11 2.68
C GLU A 47 -21.83 -20.26 4.18
N PHE A 48 -21.13 -19.53 5.07
CA PHE A 48 -21.20 -19.75 6.50
C PHE A 48 -21.93 -18.65 7.29
N LEU A 49 -22.02 -17.42 6.78
CA LEU A 49 -22.72 -16.33 7.45
C LEU A 49 -24.24 -16.52 7.45
N GLY A 50 -24.85 -16.13 8.56
CA GLY A 50 -26.28 -15.91 8.65
C GLY A 50 -26.69 -14.54 8.08
N PRO A 51 -27.99 -14.34 7.76
CA PRO A 51 -28.50 -13.04 7.36
C PRO A 51 -28.20 -11.98 8.44
N GLY A 52 -27.75 -10.81 8.04
CA GLY A 52 -27.36 -9.74 8.97
C GLY A 52 -25.95 -9.90 9.56
N GLY A 53 -25.24 -10.99 9.25
CA GLY A 53 -23.89 -11.26 9.76
C GLY A 53 -22.84 -10.27 9.27
N TRP A 54 -21.64 -10.39 9.83
CA TRP A 54 -20.50 -9.49 9.60
C TRP A 54 -19.33 -10.23 8.97
N PHE A 55 -18.65 -9.56 8.04
CA PHE A 55 -17.40 -10.02 7.48
C PHE A 55 -16.33 -8.96 7.66
N VAL A 56 -15.20 -9.33 8.28
CA VAL A 56 -14.07 -8.44 8.49
C VAL A 56 -12.84 -9.03 7.84
N THR A 57 -12.18 -8.29 6.99
CA THR A 57 -11.01 -8.79 6.27
C THR A 57 -9.92 -7.74 6.15
N LYS A 58 -8.66 -8.21 6.21
CA LYS A 58 -7.50 -7.40 5.86
C LYS A 58 -7.36 -7.35 4.34
N VAL A 59 -7.07 -6.16 3.81
CA VAL A 59 -6.78 -5.94 2.39
C VAL A 59 -5.60 -5.01 2.22
N PHE A 60 -4.92 -5.08 1.08
CA PHE A 60 -3.92 -4.08 0.69
C PHE A 60 -4.57 -2.99 -0.17
N ARG A 61 -4.09 -1.77 -0.03
CA ARG A 61 -4.43 -0.69 -0.97
C ARG A 61 -3.71 -0.94 -2.29
N SER A 62 -4.32 -1.73 -3.12
CA SER A 62 -3.85 -2.11 -4.45
C SER A 62 -4.85 -1.71 -5.52
N VAL A 63 -4.55 -2.00 -6.76
CA VAL A 63 -5.45 -1.74 -7.90
C VAL A 63 -6.76 -2.51 -7.75
N GLU A 64 -6.70 -3.75 -7.23
CA GLU A 64 -7.84 -4.65 -7.03
C GLU A 64 -8.77 -4.23 -5.88
N TYR A 65 -8.34 -3.28 -5.03
CA TYR A 65 -9.08 -2.85 -3.85
C TYR A 65 -10.51 -2.40 -4.14
N HIS A 66 -10.70 -1.58 -5.18
CA HIS A 66 -12.02 -1.07 -5.54
C HIS A 66 -12.96 -2.18 -6.04
N ALA A 67 -12.43 -3.14 -6.79
CA ALA A 67 -13.19 -4.30 -7.25
C ALA A 67 -13.63 -5.18 -6.08
N LEU A 68 -12.77 -5.40 -5.07
CA LEU A 68 -13.13 -6.08 -3.83
C LEU A 68 -14.23 -5.36 -3.06
N LEU A 69 -14.12 -4.03 -2.91
CA LEU A 69 -15.17 -3.23 -2.26
C LEU A 69 -16.50 -3.35 -2.99
N TYR A 70 -16.47 -3.31 -4.33
CA TYR A 70 -17.67 -3.50 -5.15
C TYR A 70 -18.33 -4.86 -4.86
N ALA A 71 -17.53 -5.96 -4.84
CA ALA A 71 -18.06 -7.29 -4.51
C ALA A 71 -18.69 -7.34 -3.11
N CYS A 72 -18.06 -6.72 -2.12
CA CYS A 72 -18.61 -6.62 -0.77
C CYS A 72 -19.92 -5.82 -0.75
N GLN A 73 -19.99 -4.69 -1.47
CA GLN A 73 -21.20 -3.84 -1.53
C GLN A 73 -22.41 -4.56 -2.16
N GLN A 74 -22.18 -5.53 -3.04
CA GLN A 74 -23.28 -6.34 -3.60
C GLN A 74 -23.86 -7.34 -2.59
N LEU A 75 -23.11 -7.67 -1.54
CA LEU A 75 -23.45 -8.75 -0.59
C LEU A 75 -23.81 -8.24 0.81
N PHE A 76 -23.43 -7.01 1.16
CA PHE A 76 -23.62 -6.43 2.49
C PHE A 76 -24.32 -5.07 2.43
N LYS A 77 -25.08 -4.76 3.47
CA LYS A 77 -25.79 -3.47 3.58
C LYS A 77 -24.83 -2.29 3.76
N LYS A 78 -23.73 -2.49 4.48
CA LYS A 78 -22.75 -1.45 4.79
C LYS A 78 -21.35 -2.01 4.67
N VAL A 79 -20.49 -1.30 3.96
CA VAL A 79 -19.06 -1.64 3.76
C VAL A 79 -18.25 -0.41 4.12
N GLU A 80 -17.37 -0.54 5.09
CA GLU A 80 -16.50 0.51 5.57
C GLU A 80 -15.06 0.03 5.57
N SER A 81 -14.12 0.93 5.28
CA SER A 81 -12.69 0.65 5.42
C SER A 81 -12.13 1.43 6.60
N THR A 82 -11.32 0.78 7.40
CA THR A 82 -10.66 1.40 8.56
C THR A 82 -9.19 1.01 8.61
N LYS A 83 -8.38 1.93 9.10
CA LYS A 83 -6.98 1.66 9.43
C LYS A 83 -6.85 1.76 10.95
N PRO A 84 -6.52 0.65 11.65
CA PRO A 84 -6.32 0.69 13.09
C PRO A 84 -5.25 1.69 13.48
N VAL A 85 -5.43 2.38 14.61
CA VAL A 85 -4.47 3.36 15.14
C VAL A 85 -3.10 2.74 15.39
N ALA A 86 -3.06 1.45 15.77
CA ALA A 86 -1.83 0.69 15.95
C ALA A 86 -1.10 0.33 14.64
N SER A 87 -1.75 0.50 13.47
CA SER A 87 -1.12 0.23 12.19
C SER A 87 -0.14 1.35 11.82
N ARG A 88 1.07 0.97 11.36
CA ARG A 88 2.09 1.93 10.92
C ARG A 88 1.56 2.79 9.77
N GLY A 89 1.88 4.09 9.76
CA GLY A 89 1.46 5.03 8.72
C GLY A 89 1.84 4.58 7.31
N THR A 90 3.02 3.98 7.16
CA THR A 90 3.60 3.50 5.90
C THR A 90 3.01 2.18 5.40
N SER A 91 2.28 1.42 6.24
CA SER A 91 1.67 0.15 5.83
C SER A 91 0.51 0.38 4.85
N ALA A 92 0.50 -0.38 3.75
CA ALA A 92 -0.60 -0.42 2.80
C ALA A 92 -1.81 -1.24 3.30
N GLU A 93 -1.69 -1.88 4.47
CA GLU A 93 -2.75 -2.71 5.04
C GLU A 93 -3.88 -1.86 5.62
N ILE A 94 -5.09 -2.23 5.29
CA ILE A 94 -6.33 -1.68 5.84
C ILE A 94 -7.29 -2.83 6.11
N TYR A 95 -8.30 -2.57 6.95
CA TYR A 95 -9.37 -3.53 7.20
C TYR A 95 -10.66 -3.06 6.56
N VAL A 96 -11.34 -4.00 5.88
CA VAL A 96 -12.70 -3.79 5.37
C VAL A 96 -13.67 -4.48 6.31
N VAL A 97 -14.63 -3.72 6.79
CA VAL A 97 -15.68 -4.15 7.71
C VAL A 97 -17.01 -4.12 6.95
N CYS A 98 -17.55 -5.30 6.69
CA CYS A 98 -18.83 -5.49 6.00
C CYS A 98 -19.87 -5.91 7.02
N SER A 99 -20.97 -5.17 7.12
CA SER A 99 -22.06 -5.47 8.07
C SER A 99 -23.40 -5.64 7.36
N GLY A 100 -24.22 -6.51 7.93
CA GLY A 100 -25.55 -6.76 7.43
C GLY A 100 -25.55 -7.60 6.15
N TYR A 101 -25.01 -8.82 6.22
CA TYR A 101 -25.04 -9.76 5.10
C TYR A 101 -26.47 -9.95 4.56
N LEU A 102 -26.65 -9.73 3.28
CA LEU A 102 -27.94 -9.77 2.59
C LEU A 102 -28.49 -11.20 2.39
N ALA A 103 -27.60 -12.20 2.48
CA ALA A 103 -27.91 -13.62 2.25
C ALA A 103 -28.75 -13.85 0.96
N PRO A 104 -28.31 -13.36 -0.20
CA PRO A 104 -29.07 -13.50 -1.43
C PRO A 104 -29.21 -14.98 -1.80
N THR A 105 -30.38 -15.37 -2.33
CA THR A 105 -30.66 -16.74 -2.74
C THR A 105 -29.78 -17.20 -3.90
N LYS A 106 -29.31 -16.26 -4.72
CA LYS A 106 -28.40 -16.50 -5.84
C LYS A 106 -27.34 -15.40 -5.91
N ILE A 107 -26.09 -15.81 -5.93
CA ILE A 107 -24.94 -14.91 -6.12
C ILE A 107 -24.41 -15.17 -7.54
N ASP A 108 -24.10 -14.12 -8.29
CA ASP A 108 -23.43 -14.26 -9.58
C ASP A 108 -22.03 -14.86 -9.33
N PRO A 109 -21.70 -16.02 -9.93
CA PRO A 109 -20.40 -16.65 -9.77
C PRO A 109 -19.22 -15.74 -10.18
N ARG A 110 -19.45 -14.82 -11.13
CA ARG A 110 -18.44 -13.88 -11.62
C ARG A 110 -17.99 -12.89 -10.54
N LEU A 111 -18.91 -12.54 -9.63
CA LEU A 111 -18.63 -11.64 -8.52
C LEU A 111 -17.59 -12.19 -7.54
N LEU A 112 -17.50 -13.53 -7.45
CA LEU A 112 -16.61 -14.25 -6.53
C LEU A 112 -15.47 -15.00 -7.27
N ASP A 113 -15.23 -14.66 -8.53
CA ASP A 113 -14.13 -15.19 -9.34
C ASP A 113 -13.10 -14.09 -9.61
N ALA A 114 -11.87 -14.29 -9.13
CA ALA A 114 -10.78 -13.34 -9.26
C ALA A 114 -10.48 -12.98 -10.73
N LYS A 115 -10.57 -13.94 -11.65
CA LYS A 115 -10.31 -13.70 -13.07
C LYS A 115 -11.32 -12.74 -13.72
N HIS A 116 -12.57 -12.78 -13.26
CA HIS A 116 -13.61 -11.89 -13.77
C HIS A 116 -13.62 -10.56 -13.00
N LEU A 117 -13.50 -10.61 -11.68
CA LEU A 117 -13.61 -9.43 -10.85
C LEU A 117 -12.42 -8.47 -11.05
N PHE A 118 -11.22 -9.00 -11.32
CA PHE A 118 -10.00 -8.20 -11.50
C PHE A 118 -9.59 -8.03 -12.97
N ALA A 119 -10.38 -8.48 -13.93
CA ALA A 119 -10.05 -8.39 -15.36
C ALA A 119 -9.82 -6.95 -15.83
N ASP A 120 -10.65 -6.02 -15.39
CA ASP A 120 -10.55 -4.61 -15.77
C ASP A 120 -9.34 -3.93 -15.11
N THR A 121 -8.97 -4.37 -13.89
CA THR A 121 -7.80 -3.83 -13.19
C THR A 121 -6.48 -4.30 -13.80
N GLU A 122 -6.43 -5.51 -14.35
CA GLU A 122 -5.28 -5.99 -15.11
C GLU A 122 -5.09 -5.20 -16.41
N ALA A 123 -6.17 -4.87 -17.10
CA ALA A 123 -6.14 -4.03 -18.30
C ALA A 123 -5.67 -2.61 -17.97
N GLU A 124 -6.14 -1.99 -16.89
CA GLU A 124 -5.69 -0.68 -16.43
C GLU A 124 -4.21 -0.70 -15.97
N ALA A 125 -3.77 -1.74 -15.28
CA ALA A 125 -2.37 -1.92 -14.89
C ALA A 125 -1.44 -2.06 -16.10
N GLN A 126 -1.89 -2.71 -17.18
CA GLN A 126 -1.16 -2.78 -18.44
C GLN A 126 -1.14 -1.45 -19.19
N LEU A 127 -2.20 -0.64 -19.10
CA LEU A 127 -2.28 0.69 -19.71
C LEU A 127 -1.42 1.72 -18.96
N VAL A 128 -1.22 1.54 -17.65
CA VAL A 128 -0.38 2.44 -16.82
C VAL A 128 1.12 2.13 -16.93
N ASP A 129 1.52 1.03 -17.58
CA ASP A 129 2.94 0.76 -17.90
C ASP A 129 3.44 1.68 -19.04
N VAL A 130 3.24 2.99 -18.85
CA VAL A 130 3.73 4.09 -19.71
C VAL A 130 5.25 4.19 -19.69
N THR A 131 5.92 3.39 -18.86
CA THR A 131 7.38 3.36 -18.75
C THR A 131 8.06 2.52 -19.84
N LYS A 132 7.30 1.72 -20.59
CA LYS A 132 7.87 0.96 -21.74
C LYS A 132 8.06 1.79 -23.00
N ASP A 133 7.45 2.95 -23.13
CA ASP A 133 7.80 3.92 -24.18
C ASP A 133 9.08 4.69 -23.81
N GLY A 134 10.19 3.97 -23.73
CA GLY A 134 11.54 4.45 -23.41
C GLY A 134 12.14 5.41 -24.45
N LYS A 135 11.32 6.22 -25.18
CA LYS A 135 11.79 7.16 -26.19
C LYS A 135 11.33 8.61 -26.04
N ARG A 136 10.54 8.94 -25.02
CA ARG A 136 10.26 10.35 -24.72
C ARG A 136 10.78 10.67 -23.32
N LYS A 137 12.03 11.13 -23.25
CA LYS A 137 12.55 11.84 -22.07
C LYS A 137 11.60 13.00 -21.77
N ARG A 138 10.68 12.83 -20.80
CA ARG A 138 9.97 13.95 -20.23
C ARG A 138 10.97 14.67 -19.32
N ASN A 139 11.43 15.83 -19.78
CA ASN A 139 12.18 16.76 -18.96
C ASN A 139 11.26 17.16 -17.78
N ARG A 140 11.41 16.48 -16.64
CA ARG A 140 10.78 16.90 -15.40
C ARG A 140 11.71 17.94 -14.80
N SER A 141 11.25 19.20 -14.76
CA SER A 141 11.98 20.28 -14.08
C SER A 141 12.29 19.82 -12.65
N GLY A 142 13.57 19.76 -12.30
CA GLY A 142 14.05 19.27 -11.00
C GLY A 142 14.86 17.98 -11.01
N TYR A 143 15.02 17.32 -12.18
CA TYR A 143 15.87 16.13 -12.31
C TYR A 143 16.98 16.42 -13.32
N GLU A 144 18.22 16.25 -12.90
CA GLU A 144 19.38 16.33 -13.78
C GLU A 144 19.51 15.05 -14.63
N ASP A 145 19.73 15.24 -15.95
CA ASP A 145 19.93 14.12 -16.88
C ASP A 145 21.18 13.34 -16.50
N GLY A 146 21.03 12.05 -16.21
CA GLY A 146 22.14 11.14 -15.89
C GLY A 146 22.28 10.75 -14.42
N VAL A 147 21.52 11.36 -13.51
CA VAL A 147 21.50 10.97 -12.09
C VAL A 147 20.43 9.91 -11.88
N SER A 148 20.85 8.68 -11.57
CA SER A 148 19.95 7.53 -11.38
C SER A 148 19.28 7.48 -10.00
N THR A 149 19.70 8.32 -9.05
CA THR A 149 19.20 8.35 -7.69
C THR A 149 18.65 9.73 -7.32
N LEU A 150 17.56 9.76 -6.57
CA LEU A 150 17.02 10.97 -5.96
C LEU A 150 17.90 11.50 -4.81
N TYR A 151 18.91 10.73 -4.43
CA TYR A 151 19.80 11.05 -3.34
C TYR A 151 20.89 12.00 -3.84
N LYS A 152 20.93 13.21 -3.27
CA LYS A 152 21.92 14.24 -3.61
C LYS A 152 22.87 14.44 -2.45
N GLU A 153 24.15 14.40 -2.77
CA GLU A 153 25.25 14.69 -1.85
C GLU A 153 25.89 16.03 -2.23
N CYS A 154 26.38 16.75 -1.26
CA CYS A 154 27.08 18.00 -1.46
C CYS A 154 28.30 18.06 -0.52
N ALA A 155 29.39 18.68 -0.93
CA ALA A 155 30.47 18.99 -0.04
C ALA A 155 30.05 20.07 0.97
N ALA A 156 30.45 19.91 2.23
CA ALA A 156 30.11 20.90 3.25
C ALA A 156 30.72 22.28 2.95
N GLU A 157 31.84 22.31 2.26
CA GLU A 157 32.49 23.55 1.80
C GLU A 157 31.57 24.31 0.81
N ASP A 158 30.93 23.60 -0.12
CA ASP A 158 30.00 24.19 -1.08
C ASP A 158 28.76 24.75 -0.38
N PHE A 159 28.30 24.09 0.67
CA PHE A 159 27.19 24.57 1.48
C PHE A 159 27.53 25.86 2.23
N ILE A 160 28.75 25.94 2.81
CA ILE A 160 29.23 27.12 3.56
C ILE A 160 29.45 28.32 2.65
N MET A 161 29.93 28.06 1.43
CA MET A 161 30.25 29.11 0.46
C MET A 161 29.07 29.54 -0.42
N ASN A 162 27.92 28.91 -0.27
CA ASN A 162 26.74 29.20 -1.08
C ASN A 162 25.98 30.42 -0.56
N ASP A 163 25.58 31.30 -1.47
CA ASP A 163 24.77 32.48 -1.12
C ASP A 163 23.35 32.15 -0.62
N LYS A 164 22.88 30.91 -0.87
CA LYS A 164 21.54 30.44 -0.51
C LYS A 164 21.57 29.07 0.19
N PRO A 165 22.12 28.99 1.39
CA PRO A 165 22.27 27.72 2.11
C PRO A 165 20.93 27.03 2.43
N GLY A 166 19.85 27.80 2.60
CA GLY A 166 18.52 27.24 2.85
C GLY A 166 17.96 26.42 1.67
N GLU A 167 18.24 26.83 0.44
CA GLU A 167 17.83 26.06 -0.76
C GLU A 167 18.62 24.75 -0.88
N MET A 168 19.90 24.76 -0.49
CA MET A 168 20.72 23.55 -0.46
C MET A 168 20.28 22.56 0.60
N LEU A 169 19.92 23.00 1.79
CA LEU A 169 19.35 22.13 2.84
C LEU A 169 18.05 21.45 2.39
N GLY A 170 17.23 22.13 1.59
CA GLY A 170 15.99 21.58 1.04
C GLY A 170 16.19 20.63 -0.14
N SER A 171 17.36 20.66 -0.81
CA SER A 171 17.59 19.92 -2.05
C SER A 171 18.62 18.79 -1.94
N HIS A 172 19.45 18.75 -0.90
CA HIS A 172 20.48 17.74 -0.68
C HIS A 172 20.17 16.90 0.57
N HIS A 173 20.61 15.63 0.55
CA HIS A 173 20.31 14.63 1.58
C HIS A 173 21.50 14.41 2.53
N THR A 174 22.71 14.64 2.05
CA THR A 174 23.95 14.45 2.83
C THR A 174 24.96 15.53 2.50
N PHE A 175 25.62 16.04 3.52
CA PHE A 175 26.75 16.94 3.41
C PHE A 175 28.01 16.21 3.85
N ILE A 176 29.00 16.11 2.95
CA ILE A 176 30.25 15.39 3.18
C ILE A 176 31.29 16.38 3.68
N LEU A 177 31.84 16.10 4.88
CA LEU A 177 32.97 16.82 5.43
C LEU A 177 34.25 16.12 4.97
N ASP A 178 34.96 16.70 4.03
CA ASP A 178 36.32 16.26 3.71
C ASP A 178 37.23 16.60 4.87
N GLY A 179 37.99 15.63 5.37
CA GLY A 179 38.84 15.75 6.56
C GLY A 179 40.04 16.76 6.45
N LYS A 180 39.95 17.73 5.54
CA LYS A 180 40.86 18.87 5.38
C LYS A 180 40.29 20.19 5.88
N VAL A 181 39.27 20.12 6.75
CA VAL A 181 38.74 21.33 7.36
C VAL A 181 39.79 21.95 8.27
N SER A 182 40.28 23.10 7.86
CA SER A 182 41.31 23.86 8.62
C SER A 182 40.74 24.24 9.99
N ALA A 183 41.60 24.38 10.99
CA ALA A 183 41.31 24.67 12.39
C ALA A 183 40.34 25.85 12.69
N ARG A 184 39.87 26.54 11.68
CA ARG A 184 38.91 27.64 11.77
C ARG A 184 37.43 27.17 11.88
N THR A 185 37.14 25.94 11.48
CA THR A 185 35.78 25.38 11.55
C THR A 185 35.51 24.65 12.87
N ASP A 186 36.57 24.24 13.58
CA ASP A 186 36.41 23.60 14.89
C ASP A 186 35.81 24.55 15.93
N ASP A 187 36.16 25.86 15.88
CA ASP A 187 35.60 26.87 16.78
C ASP A 187 34.11 27.15 16.55
N ALA A 188 33.63 27.05 15.29
CA ALA A 188 32.20 27.27 14.98
C ALA A 188 31.32 26.08 15.39
N PHE A 189 31.87 24.89 15.39
CA PHE A 189 31.16 23.67 15.78
C PHE A 189 31.03 23.57 17.33
N PHE A 190 32.03 24.02 18.05
CA PHE A 190 32.00 24.08 19.51
C PHE A 190 30.97 25.07 20.04
N LEU A 191 30.83 26.25 19.42
CA LEU A 191 29.85 27.26 19.82
C LEU A 191 28.40 26.85 19.55
N ALA A 192 28.14 25.96 18.57
CA ALA A 192 26.81 25.44 18.28
C ALA A 192 26.39 24.34 19.27
N SER A 193 27.33 23.64 19.91
CA SER A 193 27.05 22.57 20.87
C SER A 193 26.80 23.04 22.29
N GLU A 194 27.20 24.30 22.62
CA GLU A 194 26.99 24.89 23.95
C GLU A 194 25.66 25.66 24.08
N SER A 195 24.85 25.75 22.99
CA SER A 195 23.58 26.47 23.01
C SER A 195 22.34 25.58 23.01
N GLN A 196 22.46 24.34 23.49
CA GLN A 196 21.28 23.47 23.78
C GLN A 196 21.09 23.29 25.28
#